data_519c003e1f661872f9755685740848a1
#
_entry.id   519c003e1f661872f9755685740848a1
#
_cell.length_a   1.000
_cell.length_b   1.000
_cell.length_c   1.000
_cell.angle_alpha   90.00
_cell.angle_beta   90.00
_cell.angle_gamma   90.00
#
_symmetry.space_group_name_H-M   'P 1'
#
loop_
_entity.id
_entity.type
_entity.pdbx_description
1 polymer ?
#
loop_
_entity_poly.entity_id
_entity_poly.type
_entity_poly.pdbx_seq_one_letter_code
_entity_poly.pdbx_strand_id
1 'polypeptide(L)'
;MSPEDLLKMLDLGGSESTPPSESVIRSDSIELPVSAHATAIEVDDWGLRRGRELVAESERWQSFALGEHAAADFFAVAFDPDPRLRESCIDPRRHEFLTQLLGTPEYRELHTATRLDDTASEIAATHFATQFADLNKPGAADAIAADGMDPEMATLRAVGKALAAAKEEVGELFETASALGMGPGAPGANDPKAVAAFFKRVRSDPVLKRICELAGRYRRVAQSKQRRKTMHGLDDMVGVEPGGDLARLLPHELAKLAVPELELDTLRRLVERQTLCREYHATEPVGKGPIIVTVDESGSMQGEKAHTAKALSLALAWIARQQNRWCALVAYSGDSGERLLALPPGRWDESALADWLTAFIGHGSDLDVPIRELPRMFAEMKAPPGVTDVIMITDAICQIPSEIRERFCAWKQSAQVRAIALVIDNPSGDLTAVADEVHSVRSLDADESAVGRVLSI
;
A
#
# COMPACT_ATOMS: atom_id res chain seq x y z
N MET A 1 -15.16 17.28 -44.01
CA MET A 1 -14.97 18.35 -43.07
C MET A 1 -13.48 18.71 -43.11
N SER A 2 -13.14 19.88 -43.67
CA SER A 2 -11.77 20.27 -43.86
C SER A 2 -11.19 20.90 -42.58
N PRO A 3 -9.84 20.94 -42.39
CA PRO A 3 -9.23 21.56 -41.24
C PRO A 3 -9.61 23.01 -41.03
N GLU A 4 -10.05 23.72 -42.10
CA GLU A 4 -10.48 25.13 -42.02
C GLU A 4 -11.88 25.28 -41.38
N ASP A 5 -12.73 24.27 -41.44
CA ASP A 5 -14.07 24.29 -40.79
C ASP A 5 -13.99 24.16 -39.26
N LEU A 6 -12.94 23.56 -38.74
CA LEU A 6 -12.70 23.41 -37.29
C LEU A 6 -12.19 24.71 -36.65
N LEU A 7 -11.45 25.53 -37.38
CA LEU A 7 -10.95 26.84 -36.91
C LEU A 7 -12.07 27.87 -36.79
N LYS A 8 -13.10 27.81 -37.63
CA LYS A 8 -14.25 28.74 -37.55
C LYS A 8 -15.23 28.46 -36.40
N MET A 9 -15.16 27.31 -35.77
CA MET A 9 -15.99 26.98 -34.61
C MET A 9 -15.43 27.46 -33.26
N LEU A 10 -14.19 27.95 -33.24
CA LEU A 10 -13.52 28.43 -32.00
C LEU A 10 -13.54 29.95 -31.85
N ASP A 11 -14.15 30.68 -32.78
CA ASP A 11 -14.20 32.17 -32.77
C ASP A 11 -15.63 32.66 -32.50
N LEU A 12 -16.11 32.46 -31.28
CA LEU A 12 -17.33 33.08 -30.77
C LEU A 12 -17.06 33.78 -29.44
N GLY A 13 -16.83 35.09 -29.46
CA GLY A 13 -16.89 35.86 -28.24
C GLY A 13 -15.97 37.10 -28.14
N GLY A 14 -15.83 37.85 -29.21
CA GLY A 14 -15.25 39.17 -29.13
C GLY A 14 -16.32 40.23 -28.82
N SER A 15 -16.45 40.66 -27.56
CA SER A 15 -17.13 41.89 -27.22
C SER A 15 -16.14 43.02 -27.12
N GLU A 16 -16.27 44.00 -28.03
CA GLU A 16 -15.60 45.28 -27.96
C GLU A 16 -15.88 45.97 -26.63
N SER A 17 -14.83 46.25 -25.86
CA SER A 17 -14.90 47.21 -24.76
C SER A 17 -13.84 48.30 -24.97
N THR A 18 -14.34 49.49 -25.07
CA THR A 18 -13.67 50.81 -25.12
C THR A 18 -12.56 50.92 -24.07
N PRO A 19 -11.42 51.53 -24.37
CA PRO A 19 -10.33 51.71 -23.41
C PRO A 19 -10.72 52.80 -22.36
N PRO A 20 -10.49 52.52 -21.06
CA PRO A 20 -10.64 53.57 -20.05
C PRO A 20 -9.40 54.48 -20.05
N SER A 21 -9.67 55.77 -19.88
CA SER A 21 -8.78 56.92 -19.76
C SER A 21 -7.56 56.66 -18.84
N GLU A 22 -6.44 57.20 -19.28
CA GLU A 22 -5.20 57.33 -18.50
C GLU A 22 -5.48 57.97 -17.12
N SER A 23 -5.37 57.14 -16.08
CA SER A 23 -5.19 57.62 -14.72
C SER A 23 -3.73 57.48 -14.31
N VAL A 24 -3.16 58.60 -13.98
CA VAL A 24 -1.82 58.84 -13.44
C VAL A 24 -1.42 57.73 -12.45
N ILE A 25 -0.46 56.91 -12.87
CA ILE A 25 0.21 55.94 -11.98
C ILE A 25 1.14 56.78 -11.09
N ARG A 26 0.71 57.02 -9.84
CA ARG A 26 1.65 57.42 -8.80
C ARG A 26 2.60 56.25 -8.57
N SER A 27 3.88 56.51 -8.64
CA SER A 27 4.98 55.65 -8.23
C SER A 27 4.90 55.42 -6.71
N ASP A 28 4.04 54.52 -6.28
CA ASP A 28 4.20 53.89 -4.95
C ASP A 28 5.39 52.94 -5.07
N SER A 29 6.39 53.19 -4.25
CA SER A 29 7.53 52.34 -4.00
C SER A 29 7.06 50.89 -3.95
N ILE A 30 7.52 50.09 -4.90
CA ILE A 30 7.38 48.61 -4.81
C ILE A 30 8.19 48.22 -3.59
N GLU A 31 7.57 48.15 -2.44
CA GLU A 31 8.07 47.35 -1.34
C GLU A 31 8.14 45.91 -1.89
N LEU A 32 9.35 45.49 -2.23
CA LEU A 32 9.65 44.09 -2.52
C LEU A 32 9.08 43.30 -1.36
N PRO A 33 8.22 42.30 -1.60
CA PRO A 33 7.57 41.59 -0.52
C PRO A 33 8.67 41.03 0.40
N VAL A 34 8.52 41.23 1.70
CA VAL A 34 9.36 40.72 2.80
C VAL A 34 9.61 39.20 2.65
N SER A 35 8.87 38.55 1.76
CA SER A 35 8.91 37.11 1.47
C SER A 35 10.18 36.62 0.76
N ALA A 36 10.97 37.48 0.07
CA ALA A 36 12.09 36.99 -0.73
C ALA A 36 13.24 36.36 0.08
N HIS A 37 13.35 36.69 1.39
CA HIS A 37 14.38 36.16 2.29
C HIS A 37 13.78 35.41 3.51
N ALA A 38 12.47 35.21 3.52
CA ALA A 38 11.81 34.54 4.64
C ALA A 38 12.01 33.03 4.64
N THR A 39 12.22 32.44 3.46
CA THR A 39 12.56 31.02 3.26
C THR A 39 14.03 30.84 2.93
N ALA A 40 14.63 29.76 3.42
CA ALA A 40 16.00 29.36 3.09
C ALA A 40 16.07 28.54 1.79
N ILE A 41 14.99 27.90 1.41
CA ILE A 41 14.84 27.15 0.17
C ILE A 41 14.03 27.99 -0.84
N GLU A 42 14.27 27.83 -2.14
CA GLU A 42 13.42 28.37 -3.19
C GLU A 42 12.08 27.64 -3.20
N VAL A 43 11.07 28.22 -2.57
CA VAL A 43 9.73 27.64 -2.44
C VAL A 43 8.75 28.41 -3.33
N ASP A 44 7.90 27.70 -4.05
CA ASP A 44 6.82 28.26 -4.86
C ASP A 44 5.55 28.56 -4.03
N ASP A 45 4.52 29.12 -4.67
CA ASP A 45 3.25 29.44 -4.00
C ASP A 45 2.52 28.20 -3.46
N TRP A 46 2.75 27.03 -4.05
CA TRP A 46 2.18 25.79 -3.55
C TRP A 46 2.88 25.33 -2.27
N GLY A 47 4.21 25.37 -2.23
CA GLY A 47 4.99 25.03 -1.05
C GLY A 47 4.70 25.99 0.12
N LEU A 48 4.51 27.29 -0.14
CA LEU A 48 4.09 28.24 0.89
C LEU A 48 2.68 27.93 1.43
N ARG A 49 1.73 27.55 0.56
CA ARG A 49 0.40 27.11 1.02
C ARG A 49 0.49 25.87 1.87
N ARG A 50 1.32 24.88 1.47
CA ARG A 50 1.54 23.67 2.26
C ARG A 50 2.16 23.98 3.61
N GLY A 51 3.10 24.90 3.69
CA GLY A 51 3.66 25.40 4.94
C GLY A 51 2.59 25.98 5.89
N ARG A 52 1.61 26.74 5.39
CA ARG A 52 0.47 27.24 6.18
C ARG A 52 -0.43 26.13 6.68
N GLU A 53 -0.71 25.13 5.84
CA GLU A 53 -1.50 23.95 6.22
C GLU A 53 -0.82 23.18 7.37
N LEU A 54 0.47 22.94 7.28
CA LEU A 54 1.26 22.27 8.32
C LEU A 54 1.23 23.04 9.66
N VAL A 55 1.32 24.37 9.61
CA VAL A 55 1.19 25.22 10.82
C VAL A 55 -0.21 25.11 11.43
N ALA A 56 -1.26 25.04 10.60
CA ALA A 56 -2.64 24.87 11.07
C ALA A 56 -2.88 23.47 11.68
N GLU A 57 -2.18 22.45 11.19
CA GLU A 57 -2.32 21.07 11.64
C GLU A 57 -1.53 20.75 12.92
N SER A 58 -0.47 21.51 13.22
CA SER A 58 0.41 21.22 14.37
C SER A 58 0.92 22.49 15.05
N GLU A 59 0.68 22.60 16.37
CA GLU A 59 1.19 23.69 17.21
C GLU A 59 2.72 23.80 17.24
N ARG A 60 3.42 22.75 16.89
CA ARG A 60 4.89 22.69 16.83
C ARG A 60 5.48 23.80 15.98
N TRP A 61 4.87 24.08 14.83
CA TRP A 61 5.35 25.07 13.90
C TRP A 61 5.16 26.52 14.40
N GLN A 62 4.26 26.74 15.34
CA GLN A 62 4.01 28.06 15.94
C GLN A 62 5.19 28.52 16.82
N SER A 63 6.05 27.63 17.26
CA SER A 63 7.25 27.96 18.04
C SER A 63 8.38 28.57 17.23
N PHE A 64 8.33 28.49 15.89
CA PHE A 64 9.35 29.04 15.00
C PHE A 64 9.05 30.49 14.64
N ALA A 65 10.09 31.32 14.60
CA ALA A 65 10.00 32.61 13.96
C ALA A 65 9.62 32.42 12.48
N LEU A 66 8.54 33.05 12.02
CA LEU A 66 8.00 32.85 10.68
C LEU A 66 7.62 31.36 10.43
N GLY A 67 6.81 30.78 11.32
CA GLY A 67 6.45 29.36 11.31
C GLY A 67 6.00 28.81 9.96
N GLU A 68 5.20 29.56 9.20
CA GLU A 68 4.75 29.16 7.84
C GLU A 68 5.91 28.97 6.87
N HIS A 69 6.91 29.87 6.92
CA HIS A 69 8.09 29.80 6.06
C HIS A 69 9.06 28.73 6.51
N ALA A 70 9.19 28.51 7.83
CA ALA A 70 9.99 27.43 8.36
C ALA A 70 9.39 26.06 7.99
N ALA A 71 8.07 25.91 8.11
CA ALA A 71 7.38 24.69 7.70
C ALA A 71 7.53 24.44 6.18
N ALA A 72 7.41 25.49 5.37
CA ALA A 72 7.63 25.42 3.92
C ALA A 72 9.07 25.01 3.57
N ASP A 73 10.09 25.53 4.26
CA ASP A 73 11.50 25.15 4.04
C ASP A 73 11.74 23.66 4.34
N PHE A 74 11.35 23.19 5.53
CA PHE A 74 11.55 21.80 5.94
C PHE A 74 10.76 20.82 5.07
N PHE A 75 9.57 21.23 4.62
CA PHE A 75 8.79 20.43 3.70
C PHE A 75 9.39 20.39 2.30
N ALA A 76 9.78 21.53 1.74
CA ALA A 76 10.37 21.64 0.40
C ALA A 76 11.66 20.83 0.29
N VAL A 77 12.52 20.87 1.31
CA VAL A 77 13.74 20.04 1.36
C VAL A 77 13.44 18.56 1.21
N ALA A 78 12.34 18.08 1.76
CA ALA A 78 11.97 16.67 1.67
C ALA A 78 11.20 16.35 0.37
N PHE A 79 10.39 17.28 -0.14
CA PHE A 79 9.44 17.06 -1.21
C PHE A 79 9.95 17.40 -2.62
N ASP A 80 10.66 18.54 -2.76
CA ASP A 80 11.08 19.03 -4.07
C ASP A 80 12.12 18.09 -4.69
N PRO A 81 12.00 17.75 -5.98
CA PRO A 81 12.97 16.89 -6.65
C PRO A 81 14.39 17.46 -6.69
N ASP A 82 14.54 18.80 -6.68
CA ASP A 82 15.81 19.53 -6.72
C ASP A 82 15.74 20.76 -5.81
N PRO A 83 15.75 20.57 -4.47
CA PRO A 83 15.63 21.69 -3.53
C PRO A 83 16.84 22.60 -3.61
N ARG A 84 16.60 23.89 -3.90
CA ARG A 84 17.64 24.88 -4.07
C ARG A 84 17.73 25.80 -2.86
N LEU A 85 18.92 25.85 -2.29
CA LEU A 85 19.22 26.75 -1.17
C LEU A 85 19.39 28.18 -1.70
N ARG A 86 18.77 29.16 -1.05
CA ARG A 86 18.97 30.58 -1.32
C ARG A 86 20.33 31.06 -0.77
N GLU A 87 20.86 32.14 -1.31
CA GLU A 87 22.13 32.72 -0.82
C GLU A 87 22.05 33.24 0.64
N SER A 88 20.85 33.63 1.09
CA SER A 88 20.63 34.15 2.45
C SER A 88 19.18 33.89 2.91
N CYS A 89 19.00 33.79 4.22
CA CYS A 89 17.71 33.68 4.88
C CYS A 89 17.68 34.60 6.11
N ILE A 90 16.49 35.08 6.49
CA ILE A 90 16.28 35.88 7.71
C ILE A 90 16.71 35.13 8.97
N ASP A 91 16.60 33.79 8.98
CA ASP A 91 17.09 32.93 10.04
C ASP A 91 18.40 32.24 9.61
N PRO A 92 19.58 32.77 10.00
CA PRO A 92 20.88 32.18 9.61
C PRO A 92 21.10 30.78 10.15
N ARG A 93 20.53 30.46 11.34
CA ARG A 93 20.67 29.12 11.94
C ARG A 93 19.90 28.07 11.16
N ARG A 94 18.70 28.44 10.69
CA ARG A 94 17.90 27.56 9.82
C ARG A 94 18.61 27.36 8.48
N HIS A 95 19.18 28.41 7.91
CA HIS A 95 19.95 28.32 6.69
C HIS A 95 21.15 27.38 6.82
N GLU A 96 21.93 27.51 7.93
CA GLU A 96 23.07 26.64 8.23
C GLU A 96 22.64 25.19 8.39
N PHE A 97 21.58 24.92 9.17
CA PHE A 97 21.04 23.58 9.39
C PHE A 97 20.66 22.93 8.06
N LEU A 98 19.96 23.63 7.18
CA LEU A 98 19.53 23.12 5.87
C LEU A 98 20.71 22.95 4.92
N THR A 99 21.74 23.80 5.00
CA THR A 99 22.98 23.64 4.25
C THR A 99 23.69 22.35 4.60
N GLN A 100 23.84 22.07 5.89
CA GLN A 100 24.46 20.83 6.37
C GLN A 100 23.60 19.61 6.02
N LEU A 101 22.27 19.71 6.14
CA LEU A 101 21.33 18.64 5.80
C LEU A 101 21.47 18.22 4.32
N LEU A 102 21.45 19.18 3.40
CA LEU A 102 21.59 18.94 1.95
C LEU A 102 22.97 18.37 1.59
N GLY A 103 24.00 18.68 2.37
CA GLY A 103 25.38 18.22 2.16
C GLY A 103 25.62 16.75 2.53
N THR A 104 24.74 16.11 3.32
CA THR A 104 24.96 14.75 3.83
C THR A 104 24.59 13.68 2.80
N PRO A 105 25.33 12.57 2.71
CA PRO A 105 24.96 11.44 1.86
C PRO A 105 23.67 10.76 2.31
N GLU A 106 23.39 10.69 3.61
CA GLU A 106 22.19 10.12 4.21
C GLU A 106 20.92 10.86 3.77
N TYR A 107 21.01 12.18 3.59
CA TYR A 107 19.91 12.97 3.03
C TYR A 107 19.51 12.47 1.64
N ARG A 108 20.46 12.17 0.76
CA ARG A 108 20.17 11.71 -0.62
C ARG A 108 19.41 10.38 -0.61
N GLU A 109 19.72 9.49 0.32
CA GLU A 109 18.99 8.23 0.48
C GLU A 109 17.55 8.47 0.93
N LEU A 110 17.35 9.30 1.96
CA LEU A 110 16.03 9.65 2.47
C LEU A 110 15.22 10.39 1.40
N HIS A 111 15.82 11.37 0.74
CA HIS A 111 15.18 12.18 -0.30
C HIS A 111 14.68 11.34 -1.49
N THR A 112 15.36 10.24 -1.83
CA THR A 112 14.86 9.31 -2.85
C THR A 112 13.50 8.70 -2.47
N ALA A 113 13.24 8.54 -1.19
CA ALA A 113 11.99 7.98 -0.67
C ALA A 113 10.92 9.05 -0.43
N THR A 114 11.31 10.30 -0.12
CA THR A 114 10.36 11.36 0.24
C THR A 114 9.95 12.23 -0.94
N ARG A 115 10.82 12.43 -1.95
CA ARG A 115 10.55 13.32 -3.07
C ARG A 115 9.21 13.02 -3.76
N LEU A 116 8.40 14.06 -3.95
CA LEU A 116 7.06 13.99 -4.56
C LEU A 116 6.06 13.09 -3.79
N ASP A 117 6.38 12.69 -2.57
CA ASP A 117 5.45 12.01 -1.67
C ASP A 117 5.10 12.96 -0.52
N ASP A 118 3.88 13.47 -0.49
CA ASP A 118 3.42 14.47 0.48
C ASP A 118 3.53 13.95 1.92
N THR A 119 3.11 12.71 2.17
CA THR A 119 3.09 12.11 3.51
C THR A 119 4.50 11.82 4.03
N ALA A 120 5.35 11.23 3.20
CA ALA A 120 6.72 10.94 3.56
C ALA A 120 7.51 12.23 3.82
N SER A 121 7.25 13.28 3.02
CA SER A 121 7.87 14.60 3.18
C SER A 121 7.41 15.31 4.45
N GLU A 122 6.13 15.22 4.81
CA GLU A 122 5.60 15.76 6.07
C GLU A 122 6.27 15.11 7.29
N ILE A 123 6.45 13.79 7.27
CA ILE A 123 7.15 13.06 8.31
C ILE A 123 8.60 13.55 8.43
N ALA A 124 9.33 13.60 7.33
CA ALA A 124 10.72 14.05 7.31
C ALA A 124 10.84 15.50 7.80
N ALA A 125 9.99 16.41 7.29
CA ALA A 125 9.94 17.80 7.72
C ALA A 125 9.71 17.94 9.24
N THR A 126 8.83 17.11 9.79
CA THR A 126 8.53 17.08 11.23
C THR A 126 9.76 16.71 12.06
N HIS A 127 10.56 15.73 11.62
CA HIS A 127 11.79 15.34 12.29
C HIS A 127 12.88 16.41 12.17
N PHE A 128 13.02 17.01 10.98
CA PHE A 128 13.97 18.12 10.77
C PHE A 128 13.64 19.30 11.69
N ALA A 129 12.39 19.71 11.72
CA ALA A 129 11.92 20.78 12.60
C ALA A 129 12.14 20.47 14.09
N THR A 130 11.89 19.24 14.51
CA THR A 130 12.07 18.83 15.92
C THR A 130 13.52 18.97 16.36
N GLN A 131 14.45 18.46 15.58
CA GLN A 131 15.88 18.53 15.92
C GLN A 131 16.42 19.97 15.81
N PHE A 132 15.93 20.75 14.85
CA PHE A 132 16.24 22.17 14.76
C PHE A 132 15.72 22.96 15.98
N ALA A 133 14.49 22.67 16.43
CA ALA A 133 13.94 23.28 17.65
C ALA A 133 14.76 22.92 18.88
N ASP A 134 15.22 21.67 19.01
CA ASP A 134 16.03 21.21 20.12
C ASP A 134 17.38 21.96 20.19
N LEU A 135 18.00 22.26 19.05
CA LEU A 135 19.22 23.09 18.96
C LEU A 135 19.00 24.52 19.44
N ASN A 136 17.79 25.04 19.29
CA ASN A 136 17.48 26.45 19.59
C ASN A 136 16.76 26.62 20.93
N LYS A 137 16.65 25.57 21.77
CA LYS A 137 16.07 25.68 23.12
C LYS A 137 16.90 26.62 24.00
N PRO A 138 16.26 27.41 24.89
CA PRO A 138 16.98 28.18 25.89
C PRO A 138 17.91 27.28 26.69
N GLY A 139 19.20 27.63 26.78
CA GLY A 139 20.22 26.82 27.44
C GLY A 139 20.90 25.74 26.61
N ALA A 140 20.47 25.48 25.39
CA ALA A 140 21.12 24.51 24.51
C ALA A 140 22.58 24.95 24.18
N ALA A 141 22.81 26.24 23.96
CA ALA A 141 24.15 26.80 23.73
C ALA A 141 25.07 26.58 24.90
N ASP A 142 24.58 26.78 26.15
CA ASP A 142 25.34 26.56 27.36
C ASP A 142 25.66 25.09 27.58
N ALA A 143 24.71 24.19 27.27
CA ALA A 143 24.93 22.74 27.35
C ALA A 143 25.95 22.26 26.31
N ILE A 144 25.91 22.77 25.07
CA ILE A 144 26.89 22.49 24.01
C ILE A 144 28.27 22.96 24.41
N ALA A 145 28.39 24.19 24.99
CA ALA A 145 29.64 24.74 25.45
C ALA A 145 30.19 23.96 26.67
N ALA A 146 29.34 23.51 27.59
CA ALA A 146 29.73 22.68 28.73
C ALA A 146 30.25 21.30 28.33
N ASP A 147 29.78 20.75 27.21
CA ASP A 147 30.23 19.47 26.62
C ASP A 147 31.51 19.65 25.76
N GLY A 148 32.02 20.89 25.64
CA GLY A 148 33.22 21.23 24.86
C GLY A 148 33.04 21.01 23.34
N MET A 149 31.80 20.97 22.87
CA MET A 149 31.46 20.73 21.48
C MET A 149 31.39 22.03 20.68
N ASP A 150 31.96 22.00 19.49
CA ASP A 150 31.82 23.10 18.53
C ASP A 150 30.34 23.22 18.05
N PRO A 151 29.78 24.43 17.92
CA PRO A 151 28.42 24.65 17.42
C PRO A 151 28.14 23.97 16.06
N GLU A 152 29.12 23.94 15.18
CA GLU A 152 29.01 23.27 13.87
C GLU A 152 28.84 21.75 14.04
N MET A 153 29.61 21.15 14.94
CA MET A 153 29.49 19.72 15.27
C MET A 153 28.15 19.39 15.95
N ALA A 154 27.63 20.31 16.77
CA ALA A 154 26.31 20.16 17.38
C ALA A 154 25.20 20.16 16.31
N THR A 155 25.29 21.06 15.33
CA THR A 155 24.34 21.11 14.20
C THR A 155 24.42 19.83 13.36
N LEU A 156 25.61 19.37 13.03
CA LEU A 156 25.81 18.14 12.27
C LEU A 156 25.25 16.91 13.00
N ARG A 157 25.43 16.84 14.33
CA ARG A 157 24.86 15.78 15.17
C ARG A 157 23.33 15.81 15.18
N ALA A 158 22.72 16.99 15.21
CA ALA A 158 21.28 17.15 15.15
C ALA A 158 20.73 16.75 13.78
N VAL A 159 21.40 17.14 12.70
CA VAL A 159 21.07 16.70 11.32
C VAL A 159 21.13 15.18 11.22
N GLY A 160 22.19 14.53 11.73
CA GLY A 160 22.29 13.07 11.74
C GLY A 160 21.14 12.38 12.49
N LYS A 161 20.75 12.91 13.64
CA LYS A 161 19.59 12.39 14.40
C LYS A 161 18.27 12.60 13.64
N ALA A 162 18.10 13.77 13.03
CA ALA A 162 16.89 14.06 12.24
C ALA A 162 16.74 13.09 11.08
N LEU A 163 17.82 12.85 10.36
CA LEU A 163 17.85 11.93 9.21
C LEU A 163 17.59 10.48 9.62
N ALA A 164 18.20 10.01 10.72
CA ALA A 164 17.99 8.66 11.22
C ALA A 164 16.52 8.44 11.62
N ALA A 165 15.95 9.37 12.40
CA ALA A 165 14.55 9.28 12.82
C ALA A 165 13.56 9.39 11.64
N ALA A 166 13.82 10.29 10.71
CA ALA A 166 13.00 10.41 9.50
C ALA A 166 13.06 9.15 8.63
N LYS A 167 14.25 8.57 8.45
CA LYS A 167 14.42 7.34 7.65
C LYS A 167 13.70 6.15 8.27
N GLU A 168 13.75 6.01 9.60
CA GLU A 168 13.05 4.96 10.34
C GLU A 168 11.53 5.11 10.14
N GLU A 169 10.97 6.29 10.39
CA GLU A 169 9.53 6.51 10.35
C GLU A 169 8.97 6.49 8.91
N VAL A 170 9.69 7.02 7.93
CA VAL A 170 9.34 6.89 6.50
C VAL A 170 9.41 5.43 6.06
N GLY A 171 10.38 4.66 6.54
CA GLY A 171 10.46 3.22 6.32
C GLY A 171 9.22 2.48 6.87
N GLU A 172 8.82 2.77 8.11
CA GLU A 172 7.58 2.22 8.72
C GLU A 172 6.33 2.59 7.91
N LEU A 173 6.24 3.83 7.39
CA LEU A 173 5.16 4.25 6.49
C LEU A 173 5.06 3.35 5.27
N PHE A 174 6.18 3.17 4.55
CA PHE A 174 6.18 2.37 3.33
C PHE A 174 5.93 0.88 3.61
N GLU A 175 6.43 0.32 4.70
CA GLU A 175 6.11 -1.05 5.11
C GLU A 175 4.62 -1.20 5.42
N THR A 176 4.04 -0.26 6.14
CA THR A 176 2.60 -0.24 6.48
C THR A 176 1.74 -0.08 5.23
N ALA A 177 2.03 0.92 4.39
CA ALA A 177 1.33 1.13 3.13
C ALA A 177 1.43 -0.10 2.22
N SER A 178 2.60 -0.71 2.18
CA SER A 178 2.82 -1.96 1.44
C SER A 178 2.02 -3.13 2.02
N ALA A 179 1.94 -3.29 3.34
CA ALA A 179 1.15 -4.35 3.98
C ALA A 179 -0.32 -4.28 3.58
N LEU A 180 -0.82 -3.07 3.35
CA LEU A 180 -2.19 -2.78 2.89
C LEU A 180 -2.36 -2.83 1.38
N GLY A 181 -1.27 -3.05 0.62
CA GLY A 181 -1.31 -2.98 -0.84
C GLY A 181 -1.48 -1.57 -1.39
N MET A 182 -1.08 -0.54 -0.64
CA MET A 182 -1.18 0.88 -0.99
C MET A 182 0.14 1.50 -1.45
N GLY A 183 1.21 0.73 -1.55
CA GLY A 183 2.53 1.23 -1.93
C GLY A 183 2.69 1.52 -3.42
N PRO A 184 3.83 2.07 -3.85
CA PRO A 184 4.15 2.28 -5.26
C PRO A 184 4.00 0.99 -6.07
N GLY A 185 3.25 1.03 -7.17
CA GLY A 185 2.95 -0.14 -8.01
C GLY A 185 1.81 -1.01 -7.53
N ALA A 186 1.08 -0.61 -6.48
CA ALA A 186 -0.14 -1.30 -6.06
C ALA A 186 -1.25 -1.15 -7.13
N PRO A 187 -2.01 -2.22 -7.43
CA PRO A 187 -3.14 -2.12 -8.34
C PRO A 187 -4.24 -1.24 -7.73
N GLY A 188 -4.69 -0.24 -8.46
CA GLY A 188 -5.67 0.75 -8.04
C GLY A 188 -5.02 2.02 -7.49
N ALA A 189 -5.37 3.17 -8.04
CA ALA A 189 -4.92 4.46 -7.54
C ALA A 189 -5.61 4.76 -6.21
N ASN A 190 -4.86 4.74 -5.12
CA ASN A 190 -5.34 5.22 -3.82
C ASN A 190 -5.30 6.75 -3.79
N ASP A 191 -6.23 7.35 -3.07
CA ASP A 191 -6.18 8.77 -2.76
C ASP A 191 -5.01 9.02 -1.78
N PRO A 192 -4.00 9.83 -2.11
CA PRO A 192 -2.90 10.12 -1.20
C PRO A 192 -3.37 10.63 0.17
N LYS A 193 -4.47 11.41 0.21
CA LYS A 193 -5.06 11.90 1.47
C LYS A 193 -5.62 10.77 2.32
N ALA A 194 -6.26 9.77 1.71
CA ALA A 194 -6.77 8.61 2.44
C ALA A 194 -5.64 7.76 3.01
N VAL A 195 -4.56 7.57 2.26
CA VAL A 195 -3.35 6.86 2.73
C VAL A 195 -2.71 7.60 3.90
N ALA A 196 -2.57 8.93 3.82
CA ALA A 196 -2.04 9.76 4.89
C ALA A 196 -2.91 9.68 6.16
N ALA A 197 -4.24 9.79 6.02
CA ALA A 197 -5.16 9.67 7.13
C ALA A 197 -5.11 8.28 7.79
N PHE A 198 -5.01 7.23 6.99
CA PHE A 198 -4.84 5.87 7.49
C PHE A 198 -3.52 5.71 8.24
N PHE A 199 -2.41 6.20 7.70
CA PHE A 199 -1.11 6.14 8.36
C PHE A 199 -1.09 6.91 9.68
N LYS A 200 -1.69 8.11 9.73
CA LYS A 200 -1.86 8.87 10.97
C LYS A 200 -2.63 8.07 12.04
N ARG A 201 -3.63 7.31 11.60
CA ARG A 201 -4.40 6.41 12.48
C ARG A 201 -3.57 5.22 12.96
N VAL A 202 -2.82 4.55 12.07
CA VAL A 202 -1.90 3.45 12.44
C VAL A 202 -0.89 3.92 13.49
N ARG A 203 -0.40 5.13 13.36
CA ARG A 203 0.57 5.72 14.29
C ARG A 203 -0.04 6.02 15.67
N SER A 204 -1.31 6.39 15.73
CA SER A 204 -2.00 6.71 16.98
C SER A 204 -2.59 5.48 17.69
N ASP A 205 -2.79 4.36 16.96
CA ASP A 205 -3.43 3.15 17.49
C ASP A 205 -2.42 1.98 17.57
N PRO A 206 -1.98 1.58 18.77
CA PRO A 206 -0.99 0.51 18.94
C PRO A 206 -1.51 -0.86 18.45
N VAL A 207 -2.82 -1.11 18.50
CA VAL A 207 -3.42 -2.35 18.00
C VAL A 207 -3.31 -2.42 16.50
N LEU A 208 -3.69 -1.34 15.82
CA LEU A 208 -3.60 -1.24 14.36
C LEU A 208 -2.14 -1.32 13.89
N LYS A 209 -1.21 -0.66 14.59
CA LYS A 209 0.23 -0.77 14.31
C LYS A 209 0.69 -2.22 14.40
N ARG A 210 0.33 -2.94 15.48
CA ARG A 210 0.68 -4.34 15.67
C ARG A 210 0.13 -5.25 14.56
N ILE A 211 -1.12 -5.06 14.16
CA ILE A 211 -1.74 -5.81 13.06
C ILE A 211 -1.00 -5.56 11.74
N CYS A 212 -0.65 -4.32 11.43
CA CYS A 212 0.08 -3.96 10.21
C CYS A 212 1.50 -4.56 10.18
N GLU A 213 2.23 -4.55 11.29
CA GLU A 213 3.54 -5.20 11.41
C GLU A 213 3.47 -6.71 11.12
N LEU A 214 2.48 -7.39 11.71
CA LEU A 214 2.25 -8.82 11.47
C LEU A 214 1.85 -9.09 10.02
N ALA A 215 0.95 -8.29 9.46
CA ALA A 215 0.53 -8.40 8.07
C ALA A 215 1.71 -8.21 7.09
N GLY A 216 2.65 -7.32 7.41
CA GLY A 216 3.89 -7.15 6.66
C GLY A 216 4.74 -8.42 6.61
N ARG A 217 4.80 -9.18 7.71
CA ARG A 217 5.49 -10.50 7.75
C ARG A 217 4.78 -11.52 6.86
N TYR A 218 3.46 -11.67 6.99
CA TYR A 218 2.67 -12.58 6.15
C TYR A 218 2.80 -12.23 4.67
N ARG A 219 2.81 -10.95 4.33
CA ARG A 219 2.99 -10.49 2.95
C ARG A 219 4.33 -10.94 2.37
N ARG A 220 5.44 -10.82 3.11
CA ARG A 220 6.76 -11.30 2.66
C ARG A 220 6.73 -12.80 2.34
N VAL A 221 6.10 -13.59 3.21
CA VAL A 221 5.90 -15.03 2.98
C VAL A 221 5.02 -15.27 1.75
N ALA A 222 3.90 -14.55 1.64
CA ALA A 222 3.00 -14.64 0.49
C ALA A 222 3.71 -14.31 -0.82
N GLN A 223 4.48 -13.22 -0.87
CA GLN A 223 5.27 -12.85 -2.06
C GLN A 223 6.25 -13.95 -2.47
N SER A 224 6.96 -14.55 -1.50
CA SER A 224 7.86 -15.69 -1.76
C SER A 224 7.12 -16.90 -2.34
N LYS A 225 5.94 -17.22 -1.80
CA LYS A 225 5.11 -18.34 -2.27
C LYS A 225 4.48 -18.06 -3.64
N GLN A 226 3.97 -16.86 -3.85
CA GLN A 226 3.38 -16.45 -5.12
C GLN A 226 4.44 -16.38 -6.25
N ARG A 227 5.64 -15.88 -5.99
CA ARG A 227 6.74 -15.89 -6.96
C ARG A 227 7.11 -17.32 -7.38
N ARG A 228 7.13 -18.29 -6.46
CA ARG A 228 7.36 -19.70 -6.81
C ARG A 228 6.27 -20.27 -7.71
N LYS A 229 5.00 -19.87 -7.52
CA LYS A 229 3.89 -20.27 -8.41
C LYS A 229 4.00 -19.62 -9.80
N THR A 230 4.40 -18.36 -9.89
CA THR A 230 4.57 -17.68 -11.19
C THR A 230 5.78 -18.17 -11.96
N MET A 231 6.82 -18.70 -11.31
CA MET A 231 7.93 -19.35 -12.01
C MET A 231 7.54 -20.67 -12.69
N HIS A 232 6.44 -21.31 -12.30
CA HIS A 232 5.90 -22.53 -12.90
C HIS A 232 4.56 -22.30 -13.62
N GLY A 233 4.12 -21.05 -13.78
CA GLY A 233 2.87 -20.68 -14.41
C GLY A 233 3.07 -20.18 -15.83
N LEU A 234 2.28 -20.70 -16.73
CA LEU A 234 1.96 -20.24 -18.09
C LEU A 234 2.94 -20.59 -19.22
N ASP A 235 4.24 -20.88 -18.97
CA ASP A 235 5.21 -21.14 -20.02
C ASP A 235 6.17 -22.29 -19.74
N ASP A 236 5.79 -23.27 -18.94
CA ASP A 236 6.63 -24.46 -18.80
C ASP A 236 6.57 -25.26 -20.11
N MET A 237 7.69 -25.27 -20.81
CA MET A 237 7.92 -26.11 -21.96
C MET A 237 7.85 -27.58 -21.52
N VAL A 238 6.73 -28.24 -21.82
CA VAL A 238 6.48 -29.63 -21.42
C VAL A 238 7.01 -30.59 -22.46
N GLY A 239 7.10 -30.16 -23.72
CA GLY A 239 7.49 -31.02 -24.81
C GLY A 239 7.76 -30.29 -26.12
N VAL A 240 7.77 -31.04 -27.18
CA VAL A 240 7.92 -30.60 -28.56
C VAL A 240 6.81 -31.20 -29.39
N GLU A 241 6.06 -30.35 -30.09
CA GLU A 241 4.95 -30.74 -30.95
C GLU A 241 5.17 -30.25 -32.39
N PRO A 242 4.64 -30.93 -33.41
CA PRO A 242 4.59 -30.39 -34.74
C PRO A 242 3.62 -29.21 -34.84
N GLY A 243 4.07 -28.09 -35.38
CA GLY A 243 3.26 -26.86 -35.43
C GLY A 243 3.68 -25.92 -36.56
N GLY A 244 2.95 -24.80 -36.67
CA GLY A 244 3.25 -23.73 -37.63
C GLY A 244 3.30 -22.35 -36.99
N ASP A 245 3.60 -22.24 -35.70
CA ASP A 245 3.70 -20.99 -34.99
C ASP A 245 5.17 -20.52 -34.90
N LEU A 246 5.47 -19.45 -35.61
CA LEU A 246 6.81 -18.87 -35.71
C LEU A 246 7.39 -18.48 -34.32
N ALA A 247 6.54 -18.00 -33.40
CA ALA A 247 6.94 -17.59 -32.07
C ALA A 247 7.35 -18.78 -31.16
N ARG A 248 6.85 -19.96 -31.50
CA ARG A 248 7.07 -21.20 -30.74
C ARG A 248 8.12 -22.13 -31.37
N LEU A 249 8.68 -21.78 -32.53
CA LEU A 249 9.69 -22.60 -33.20
C LEU A 249 10.88 -22.87 -32.28
N LEU A 250 11.40 -24.11 -32.37
CA LEU A 250 12.66 -24.45 -31.73
C LEU A 250 13.83 -23.69 -32.37
N PRO A 251 14.91 -23.38 -31.64
CA PRO A 251 16.04 -22.60 -32.15
C PRO A 251 16.66 -23.19 -33.39
N HIS A 252 16.71 -24.53 -33.52
CA HIS A 252 17.27 -25.19 -34.71
C HIS A 252 16.35 -25.08 -35.94
N GLU A 253 15.04 -25.00 -35.79
CA GLU A 253 14.12 -24.72 -36.91
C GLU A 253 14.24 -23.25 -37.35
N LEU A 254 14.41 -22.31 -36.40
CA LEU A 254 14.71 -20.91 -36.72
C LEU A 254 16.06 -20.77 -37.44
N ALA A 255 17.09 -21.52 -37.04
CA ALA A 255 18.38 -21.51 -37.70
C ALA A 255 18.31 -21.96 -39.17
N LYS A 256 17.42 -22.90 -39.53
CA LYS A 256 17.19 -23.34 -40.90
C LYS A 256 16.63 -22.23 -41.80
N LEU A 257 15.88 -21.29 -41.27
CA LEU A 257 15.40 -20.12 -42.02
C LEU A 257 16.54 -19.16 -42.41
N ALA A 258 17.63 -19.17 -41.69
CA ALA A 258 18.84 -18.37 -42.01
C ALA A 258 19.75 -19.00 -43.07
N VAL A 259 19.48 -20.24 -43.50
CA VAL A 259 20.25 -20.96 -44.52
C VAL A 259 19.48 -20.95 -45.82
N PRO A 260 19.96 -20.26 -46.89
CA PRO A 260 19.25 -20.07 -48.13
C PRO A 260 18.75 -21.37 -48.78
N GLU A 261 19.49 -22.46 -48.69
CA GLU A 261 19.19 -23.77 -49.27
C GLU A 261 18.06 -24.47 -48.50
N LEU A 262 17.81 -24.13 -47.24
CA LEU A 262 16.79 -24.75 -46.38
C LEU A 262 15.59 -23.86 -46.16
N GLU A 263 15.67 -22.58 -46.50
CA GLU A 263 14.64 -21.58 -46.23
C GLU A 263 13.27 -22.00 -46.85
N LEU A 264 13.22 -22.30 -48.13
CA LEU A 264 11.99 -22.66 -48.82
C LEU A 264 11.36 -23.95 -48.26
N ASP A 265 12.14 -24.96 -47.95
CA ASP A 265 11.63 -26.18 -47.33
C ASP A 265 11.10 -25.93 -45.93
N THR A 266 11.80 -25.11 -45.13
CA THR A 266 11.36 -24.74 -43.79
C THR A 266 10.07 -23.92 -43.82
N LEU A 267 9.90 -22.97 -44.75
CA LEU A 267 8.67 -22.20 -44.93
C LEU A 267 7.52 -23.12 -45.37
N ARG A 268 7.74 -24.09 -46.28
CA ARG A 268 6.75 -25.09 -46.67
C ARG A 268 6.28 -25.89 -45.44
N ARG A 269 7.22 -26.43 -44.67
CA ARG A 269 6.93 -27.18 -43.44
C ARG A 269 6.22 -26.35 -42.37
N LEU A 270 6.50 -25.03 -42.29
CA LEU A 270 5.83 -24.13 -41.40
C LEU A 270 4.34 -23.97 -41.77
N VAL A 271 4.05 -23.78 -43.06
CA VAL A 271 2.70 -23.68 -43.58
C VAL A 271 1.93 -25.01 -43.42
N GLU A 272 2.59 -26.14 -43.65
CA GLU A 272 2.07 -27.48 -43.45
C GLU A 272 1.98 -27.91 -41.99
N ARG A 273 2.38 -27.05 -41.04
CA ARG A 273 2.44 -27.31 -39.58
C ARG A 273 3.30 -28.54 -39.21
N GLN A 274 4.37 -28.73 -39.91
CA GLN A 274 5.32 -29.83 -39.72
C GLN A 274 6.63 -29.40 -39.05
N THR A 275 6.80 -28.13 -38.72
CA THR A 275 7.98 -27.65 -37.99
C THR A 275 7.86 -28.01 -36.51
N LEU A 276 8.98 -28.19 -35.85
CA LEU A 276 9.03 -28.50 -34.43
C LEU A 276 8.87 -27.23 -33.62
N CYS A 277 7.77 -27.15 -32.85
CA CYS A 277 7.40 -26.05 -31.97
C CYS A 277 7.51 -26.48 -30.51
N ARG A 278 7.79 -25.53 -29.63
CA ARG A 278 7.70 -25.74 -28.19
C ARG A 278 6.26 -26.01 -27.81
N GLU A 279 6.01 -27.10 -27.12
CA GLU A 279 4.72 -27.40 -26.52
C GLU A 279 4.66 -26.77 -25.13
N TYR A 280 3.68 -25.89 -24.93
CA TYR A 280 3.41 -25.26 -23.66
C TYR A 280 2.08 -25.80 -23.12
N HIS A 281 2.10 -26.40 -21.95
CA HIS A 281 0.86 -26.65 -21.22
C HIS A 281 0.53 -25.40 -20.41
N ALA A 282 -0.25 -24.51 -21.00
CA ALA A 282 -0.97 -23.49 -20.25
C ALA A 282 -2.15 -24.18 -19.57
N THR A 283 -2.07 -24.50 -18.30
CA THR A 283 -3.24 -24.48 -17.45
C THR A 283 -3.62 -23.00 -17.31
N GLU A 284 -4.51 -22.51 -18.17
CA GLU A 284 -5.19 -21.26 -17.84
C GLU A 284 -5.78 -21.45 -16.43
N PRO A 285 -5.39 -20.63 -15.44
CA PRO A 285 -6.08 -20.68 -14.18
C PRO A 285 -7.54 -20.32 -14.51
N VAL A 286 -8.43 -21.27 -14.39
CA VAL A 286 -9.88 -21.03 -14.35
C VAL A 286 -10.04 -19.82 -13.43
N GLY A 287 -10.65 -18.73 -13.91
CA GLY A 287 -10.61 -17.43 -13.26
C GLY A 287 -10.87 -17.59 -11.77
N LYS A 288 -9.87 -17.25 -10.97
CA LYS A 288 -9.94 -17.38 -9.52
C LYS A 288 -11.06 -16.48 -9.05
N GLY A 289 -12.09 -17.05 -8.43
CA GLY A 289 -13.22 -16.34 -7.87
C GLY A 289 -12.85 -15.58 -6.58
N PRO A 290 -13.83 -15.15 -5.79
CA PRO A 290 -13.65 -14.40 -4.56
C PRO A 290 -12.77 -15.11 -3.52
N ILE A 291 -12.19 -14.32 -2.60
CA ILE A 291 -11.61 -14.80 -1.34
C ILE A 291 -12.47 -14.28 -0.20
N ILE A 292 -12.96 -15.17 0.65
CA ILE A 292 -13.72 -14.81 1.86
C ILE A 292 -12.94 -15.29 3.07
N VAL A 293 -12.68 -14.39 4.01
CA VAL A 293 -12.00 -14.71 5.25
C VAL A 293 -12.95 -14.49 6.42
N THR A 294 -13.24 -15.53 7.16
CA THR A 294 -14.04 -15.44 8.38
C THR A 294 -13.13 -15.54 9.61
N VAL A 295 -13.29 -14.60 10.53
CA VAL A 295 -12.50 -14.50 11.76
C VAL A 295 -13.42 -14.60 12.95
N ASP A 296 -13.13 -15.55 13.80
CA ASP A 296 -13.75 -15.68 15.10
C ASP A 296 -13.24 -14.56 16.03
N GLU A 297 -14.17 -13.79 16.58
CA GLU A 297 -13.90 -12.74 17.57
C GLU A 297 -14.57 -13.07 18.92
N SER A 298 -14.72 -14.35 19.24
CA SER A 298 -15.17 -14.78 20.56
C SER A 298 -14.18 -14.36 21.67
N GLY A 299 -14.61 -14.39 22.91
CA GLY A 299 -13.79 -13.98 24.05
C GLY A 299 -12.46 -14.72 24.18
N SER A 300 -12.36 -16.00 23.76
CA SER A 300 -11.14 -16.81 23.75
C SER A 300 -10.10 -16.35 22.73
N MET A 301 -10.55 -15.68 21.68
CA MET A 301 -9.67 -15.09 20.64
C MET A 301 -9.07 -13.73 21.04
N GLN A 302 -9.48 -13.13 22.15
CA GLN A 302 -9.05 -11.79 22.54
C GLN A 302 -7.52 -11.68 22.66
N GLY A 303 -6.96 -10.56 22.22
CA GLY A 303 -5.54 -10.25 22.30
C GLY A 303 -4.76 -10.71 21.07
N GLU A 304 -3.61 -11.34 21.26
CA GLU A 304 -2.67 -11.68 20.18
C GLU A 304 -3.25 -12.63 19.14
N LYS A 305 -4.16 -13.54 19.52
CA LYS A 305 -4.86 -14.43 18.57
C LYS A 305 -5.71 -13.63 17.59
N ALA A 306 -6.48 -12.66 18.07
CA ALA A 306 -7.29 -11.78 17.20
C ALA A 306 -6.39 -10.91 16.33
N HIS A 307 -5.30 -10.35 16.87
CA HIS A 307 -4.38 -9.52 16.10
C HIS A 307 -3.73 -10.31 14.96
N THR A 308 -3.27 -11.55 15.24
CA THR A 308 -2.67 -12.41 14.21
C THR A 308 -3.69 -12.88 13.18
N ALA A 309 -4.92 -13.21 13.58
CA ALA A 309 -5.99 -13.56 12.67
C ALA A 309 -6.36 -12.41 11.73
N LYS A 310 -6.49 -11.20 12.26
CA LYS A 310 -6.73 -9.98 11.46
C LYS A 310 -5.57 -9.63 10.54
N ALA A 311 -4.34 -9.80 11.01
CA ALA A 311 -3.16 -9.60 10.19
C ALA A 311 -3.08 -10.60 9.02
N LEU A 312 -3.42 -11.87 9.27
CA LEU A 312 -3.52 -12.87 8.20
C LEU A 312 -4.64 -12.53 7.21
N SER A 313 -5.80 -12.07 7.72
CA SER A 313 -6.92 -11.62 6.89
C SER A 313 -6.53 -10.45 5.99
N LEU A 314 -5.77 -9.48 6.52
CA LEU A 314 -5.23 -8.36 5.76
C LEU A 314 -4.24 -8.82 4.67
N ALA A 315 -3.39 -9.79 4.97
CA ALA A 315 -2.47 -10.37 4.00
C ALA A 315 -3.21 -11.11 2.86
N LEU A 316 -4.29 -11.82 3.18
CA LEU A 316 -5.14 -12.50 2.19
C LEU A 316 -5.91 -11.50 1.33
N ALA A 317 -6.42 -10.42 1.93
CA ALA A 317 -7.02 -9.31 1.18
C ALA A 317 -6.00 -8.67 0.22
N TRP A 318 -4.75 -8.49 0.66
CA TRP A 318 -3.67 -8.03 -0.21
C TRP A 318 -3.42 -9.01 -1.39
N ILE A 319 -3.39 -10.32 -1.15
CA ILE A 319 -3.27 -11.33 -2.22
C ILE A 319 -4.43 -11.20 -3.20
N ALA A 320 -5.68 -11.07 -2.71
CA ALA A 320 -6.85 -10.87 -3.55
C ALA A 320 -6.70 -9.63 -4.43
N ARG A 321 -6.23 -8.52 -3.87
CA ARG A 321 -5.98 -7.27 -4.60
C ARG A 321 -4.93 -7.45 -5.70
N GLN A 322 -3.81 -8.12 -5.40
CA GLN A 322 -2.76 -8.41 -6.39
C GLN A 322 -3.24 -9.31 -7.52
N GLN A 323 -4.14 -10.24 -7.21
CA GLN A 323 -4.74 -11.15 -8.19
C GLN A 323 -6.00 -10.58 -8.86
N ASN A 324 -6.33 -9.30 -8.58
CA ASN A 324 -7.56 -8.63 -9.06
C ASN A 324 -8.84 -9.43 -8.72
N ARG A 325 -8.86 -10.07 -7.55
CA ARG A 325 -9.99 -10.85 -7.02
C ARG A 325 -10.80 -10.00 -6.05
N TRP A 326 -12.10 -10.26 -6.01
CA TRP A 326 -12.98 -9.72 -4.98
C TRP A 326 -12.68 -10.40 -3.64
N CYS A 327 -12.68 -9.64 -2.55
CA CYS A 327 -12.41 -10.15 -1.20
C CYS A 327 -13.49 -9.69 -0.22
N ALA A 328 -13.81 -10.54 0.76
CA ALA A 328 -14.61 -10.13 1.92
C ALA A 328 -13.94 -10.58 3.21
N LEU A 329 -14.01 -9.71 4.21
CA LEU A 329 -13.60 -9.97 5.56
C LEU A 329 -14.84 -10.02 6.45
N VAL A 330 -15.02 -11.11 7.16
CA VAL A 330 -16.18 -11.37 8.02
C VAL A 330 -15.69 -11.68 9.43
N ALA A 331 -15.95 -10.79 10.36
CA ALA A 331 -15.74 -11.06 11.78
C ALA A 331 -17.07 -11.45 12.41
N TYR A 332 -17.06 -12.44 13.29
CA TYR A 332 -18.26 -12.93 13.97
C TYR A 332 -17.95 -13.29 15.42
N SER A 333 -18.97 -13.25 16.26
CA SER A 333 -18.86 -13.66 17.67
C SER A 333 -20.22 -14.19 18.17
N GLY A 334 -20.57 -15.39 17.76
CA GLY A 334 -21.84 -16.04 18.12
C GLY A 334 -23.04 -15.12 17.89
N ASP A 335 -23.99 -15.13 18.81
CA ASP A 335 -25.18 -14.26 18.78
C ASP A 335 -24.87 -12.77 19.05
N SER A 336 -23.63 -12.43 19.39
CA SER A 336 -23.21 -11.04 19.66
C SER A 336 -23.05 -10.19 18.40
N GLY A 337 -23.15 -10.80 17.23
CA GLY A 337 -23.18 -10.12 15.96
C GLY A 337 -22.06 -10.48 14.99
N GLU A 338 -22.14 -9.85 13.85
CA GLU A 338 -21.22 -10.04 12.73
C GLU A 338 -20.79 -8.69 12.15
N ARG A 339 -19.62 -8.66 11.54
CA ARG A 339 -19.06 -7.48 10.88
C ARG A 339 -18.52 -7.86 9.53
N LEU A 340 -19.12 -7.31 8.50
CA LEU A 340 -18.81 -7.60 7.12
C LEU A 340 -18.11 -6.42 6.47
N LEU A 341 -17.00 -6.68 5.79
CA LEU A 341 -16.30 -5.71 4.94
C LEU A 341 -16.06 -6.32 3.56
N ALA A 342 -16.69 -5.76 2.53
CA ALA A 342 -16.46 -6.12 1.15
C ALA A 342 -15.34 -5.26 0.55
N LEU A 343 -14.38 -5.92 -0.11
CA LEU A 343 -13.22 -5.32 -0.74
C LEU A 343 -13.21 -5.69 -2.22
N PRO A 344 -13.88 -4.92 -3.08
CA PRO A 344 -13.89 -5.17 -4.52
C PRO A 344 -12.50 -4.96 -5.13
N PRO A 345 -12.23 -5.55 -6.32
CA PRO A 345 -11.01 -5.24 -7.05
C PRO A 345 -10.85 -3.73 -7.28
N GLY A 346 -9.63 -3.22 -7.14
CA GLY A 346 -9.33 -1.81 -7.35
C GLY A 346 -9.22 -1.00 -6.06
N ARG A 347 -10.01 0.07 -5.94
CA ARG A 347 -9.93 1.03 -4.83
C ARG A 347 -10.68 0.50 -3.59
N TRP A 348 -10.02 0.55 -2.44
CA TRP A 348 -10.60 0.19 -1.15
C TRP A 348 -10.98 1.43 -0.34
N ASP A 349 -11.86 1.24 0.62
CA ASP A 349 -12.12 2.21 1.68
C ASP A 349 -11.18 1.90 2.86
N GLU A 350 -10.11 2.67 2.96
CA GLU A 350 -9.07 2.52 3.97
C GLU A 350 -9.60 2.78 5.38
N SER A 351 -10.56 3.70 5.51
CA SER A 351 -11.17 4.00 6.80
C SER A 351 -12.01 2.83 7.30
N ALA A 352 -12.86 2.27 6.44
CA ALA A 352 -13.65 1.09 6.75
C ALA A 352 -12.76 -0.13 7.07
N LEU A 353 -11.64 -0.28 6.36
CA LEU A 353 -10.66 -1.32 6.64
C LEU A 353 -10.01 -1.14 8.01
N ALA A 354 -9.60 0.08 8.36
CA ALA A 354 -9.04 0.39 9.69
C ALA A 354 -10.06 0.11 10.80
N ASP A 355 -11.32 0.49 10.60
CA ASP A 355 -12.42 0.24 11.54
C ASP A 355 -12.64 -1.27 11.74
N TRP A 356 -12.61 -2.05 10.66
CA TRP A 356 -12.73 -3.50 10.74
C TRP A 356 -11.55 -4.13 11.48
N LEU A 357 -10.32 -3.68 11.22
CA LEU A 357 -9.11 -4.22 11.84
C LEU A 357 -9.03 -3.92 13.35
N THR A 358 -9.47 -2.74 13.79
CA THR A 358 -9.36 -2.32 15.20
C THR A 358 -10.53 -2.76 16.07
N ALA A 359 -11.67 -3.03 15.47
CA ALA A 359 -12.84 -3.45 16.20
C ALA A 359 -12.73 -4.89 16.69
N PHE A 360 -13.36 -5.19 17.83
CA PHE A 360 -13.47 -6.52 18.40
C PHE A 360 -14.88 -6.69 18.98
N ILE A 361 -15.59 -7.74 18.57
CA ILE A 361 -16.98 -7.96 18.98
C ILE A 361 -17.02 -8.48 20.42
N GLY A 362 -16.35 -9.59 20.67
CA GLY A 362 -16.32 -10.26 21.99
C GLY A 362 -17.65 -10.94 22.36
N HIS A 363 -17.62 -11.70 23.44
CA HIS A 363 -18.78 -12.27 24.15
C HIS A 363 -19.56 -13.45 23.54
N GLY A 364 -19.37 -13.84 22.31
CA GLY A 364 -20.07 -15.00 21.72
C GLY A 364 -19.28 -16.30 21.84
N SER A 365 -19.96 -17.44 21.85
CA SER A 365 -19.34 -18.77 21.73
C SER A 365 -20.02 -19.67 20.70
N ASP A 366 -20.92 -19.11 19.89
CA ASP A 366 -21.63 -19.83 18.85
C ASP A 366 -20.83 -19.87 17.55
N LEU A 367 -20.27 -21.04 17.24
CA LEU A 367 -19.27 -21.22 16.19
C LEU A 367 -19.84 -21.73 14.87
N ASP A 368 -21.14 -22.07 14.85
CA ASP A 368 -21.82 -22.45 13.62
C ASP A 368 -22.27 -21.23 12.79
N VAL A 369 -22.17 -20.02 13.37
CA VAL A 369 -22.58 -18.75 12.72
C VAL A 369 -21.99 -18.60 11.32
N PRO A 370 -20.65 -18.68 11.08
CA PRO A 370 -20.13 -18.53 9.73
C PRO A 370 -20.66 -19.58 8.78
N ILE A 371 -20.91 -20.78 9.27
CA ILE A 371 -21.40 -21.89 8.44
C ILE A 371 -22.87 -21.69 8.09
N ARG A 372 -23.65 -21.17 9.02
CA ARG A 372 -25.07 -20.88 8.85
C ARG A 372 -25.31 -19.66 7.97
N GLU A 373 -24.56 -18.58 8.21
CA GLU A 373 -24.82 -17.27 7.60
C GLU A 373 -24.03 -17.01 6.31
N LEU A 374 -22.90 -17.69 6.09
CA LEU A 374 -22.07 -17.49 4.90
C LEU A 374 -22.84 -17.59 3.57
N PRO A 375 -23.76 -18.57 3.37
CA PRO A 375 -24.57 -18.63 2.15
C PRO A 375 -25.42 -17.38 1.91
N ARG A 376 -26.00 -16.81 2.99
CA ARG A 376 -26.77 -15.58 2.94
C ARG A 376 -25.87 -14.38 2.64
N MET A 377 -24.78 -14.22 3.40
CA MET A 377 -23.81 -13.15 3.22
C MET A 377 -23.22 -13.14 1.81
N PHE A 378 -22.89 -14.31 1.27
CA PHE A 378 -22.39 -14.45 -0.09
C PHE A 378 -23.37 -13.90 -1.13
N ALA A 379 -24.66 -14.17 -0.97
CA ALA A 379 -25.71 -13.65 -1.85
C ALA A 379 -25.90 -12.13 -1.68
N GLU A 380 -25.90 -11.63 -0.45
CA GLU A 380 -26.05 -10.20 -0.14
C GLU A 380 -24.90 -9.37 -0.67
N MET A 381 -23.68 -9.88 -0.56
CA MET A 381 -22.46 -9.22 -1.06
C MET A 381 -22.38 -9.13 -2.58
N LYS A 382 -23.24 -9.83 -3.31
CA LYS A 382 -23.18 -9.93 -4.78
C LYS A 382 -21.80 -10.30 -5.28
N ALA A 383 -21.16 -11.27 -4.62
CA ALA A 383 -19.85 -11.76 -5.00
C ALA A 383 -19.87 -12.25 -6.47
N PRO A 384 -18.85 -11.95 -7.27
CA PRO A 384 -18.78 -12.41 -8.65
C PRO A 384 -18.68 -13.94 -8.70
N PRO A 385 -19.18 -14.59 -9.76
CA PRO A 385 -19.07 -16.04 -9.92
C PRO A 385 -17.60 -16.46 -10.12
N GLY A 386 -17.27 -17.69 -9.71
CA GLY A 386 -15.95 -18.30 -9.86
C GLY A 386 -15.62 -19.21 -8.68
N VAL A 387 -14.52 -19.95 -8.79
CA VAL A 387 -14.05 -20.83 -7.69
C VAL A 387 -13.67 -19.94 -6.51
N THR A 388 -14.51 -19.97 -5.47
CA THR A 388 -14.39 -19.13 -4.28
C THR A 388 -13.58 -19.85 -3.21
N ASP A 389 -12.56 -19.17 -2.66
CA ASP A 389 -11.82 -19.66 -1.50
C ASP A 389 -12.42 -19.06 -0.22
N VAL A 390 -12.85 -19.90 0.72
CA VAL A 390 -13.31 -19.50 2.05
C VAL A 390 -12.29 -19.96 3.07
N ILE A 391 -11.72 -19.01 3.82
CA ILE A 391 -10.77 -19.28 4.89
C ILE A 391 -11.45 -18.99 6.23
N MET A 392 -11.55 -19.99 7.08
CA MET A 392 -12.16 -19.90 8.41
C MET A 392 -11.07 -19.94 9.48
N ILE A 393 -11.02 -18.93 10.35
CA ILE A 393 -10.03 -18.81 11.42
C ILE A 393 -10.78 -18.78 12.76
N THR A 394 -10.53 -19.78 13.62
CA THR A 394 -11.18 -19.93 14.93
C THR A 394 -10.25 -20.62 15.91
N ASP A 395 -10.46 -20.43 17.22
CA ASP A 395 -9.80 -21.23 18.27
C ASP A 395 -10.76 -22.17 19.01
N ALA A 396 -11.96 -22.37 18.49
CA ALA A 396 -12.97 -23.13 19.21
C ALA A 396 -13.33 -24.45 18.54
N ILE A 397 -13.80 -25.39 19.36
CA ILE A 397 -14.30 -26.68 18.92
C ILE A 397 -15.72 -26.49 18.41
N CYS A 398 -15.88 -26.54 17.09
CA CYS A 398 -17.18 -26.37 16.45
C CYS A 398 -18.02 -27.64 16.57
N GLN A 399 -19.25 -27.50 17.07
CA GLN A 399 -20.30 -28.50 16.97
C GLN A 399 -21.36 -28.02 16.02
N ILE A 400 -21.50 -28.67 14.87
CA ILE A 400 -22.37 -28.21 13.79
C ILE A 400 -23.57 -29.16 13.68
N PRO A 401 -24.80 -28.67 13.88
CA PRO A 401 -26.00 -29.47 13.64
C PRO A 401 -26.03 -30.06 12.23
N SER A 402 -26.49 -31.31 12.11
CA SER A 402 -26.49 -32.04 10.82
C SER A 402 -27.21 -31.29 9.70
N GLU A 403 -28.30 -30.63 10.02
CA GLU A 403 -29.07 -29.82 9.04
C GLU A 403 -28.28 -28.62 8.48
N ILE A 404 -27.57 -27.90 9.36
CA ILE A 404 -26.72 -26.77 8.98
C ILE A 404 -25.56 -27.27 8.12
N ARG A 405 -24.95 -28.37 8.50
CA ARG A 405 -23.86 -29.00 7.76
C ARG A 405 -24.27 -29.38 6.34
N GLU A 406 -25.41 -30.11 6.21
CA GLU A 406 -25.92 -30.51 4.90
C GLU A 406 -26.24 -29.32 3.99
N ARG A 407 -26.88 -28.28 4.55
CA ARG A 407 -27.19 -27.06 3.83
C ARG A 407 -25.93 -26.32 3.36
N PHE A 408 -24.92 -26.24 4.23
CA PHE A 408 -23.64 -25.61 3.87
C PHE A 408 -22.90 -26.40 2.80
N CYS A 409 -22.83 -27.71 2.90
CA CYS A 409 -22.19 -28.57 1.90
C CYS A 409 -22.90 -28.48 0.54
N ALA A 410 -24.22 -28.41 0.49
CA ALA A 410 -24.99 -28.22 -0.73
C ALA A 410 -24.70 -26.85 -1.38
N TRP A 411 -24.68 -25.80 -0.55
CA TRP A 411 -24.28 -24.45 -1.02
C TRP A 411 -22.84 -24.44 -1.54
N LYS A 412 -21.90 -25.02 -0.79
CA LYS A 412 -20.48 -25.10 -1.16
C LYS A 412 -20.30 -25.74 -2.55
N GLN A 413 -21.01 -26.80 -2.84
CA GLN A 413 -20.99 -27.46 -4.16
C GLN A 413 -21.60 -26.59 -5.25
N SER A 414 -22.77 -25.98 -5.00
CA SER A 414 -23.46 -25.15 -6.00
C SER A 414 -22.71 -23.87 -6.32
N ALA A 415 -22.03 -23.27 -5.35
CA ALA A 415 -21.26 -22.02 -5.49
C ALA A 415 -19.78 -22.25 -5.82
N GLN A 416 -19.34 -23.50 -6.04
CA GLN A 416 -17.94 -23.87 -6.29
C GLN A 416 -16.99 -23.31 -5.24
N VAL A 417 -17.32 -23.49 -3.98
CA VAL A 417 -16.54 -23.00 -2.83
C VAL A 417 -15.55 -24.06 -2.36
N ARG A 418 -14.29 -23.64 -2.21
CA ARG A 418 -13.26 -24.38 -1.47
C ARG A 418 -13.13 -23.79 -0.08
N ALA A 419 -13.37 -24.57 0.94
CA ALA A 419 -13.31 -24.16 2.34
C ALA A 419 -12.05 -24.68 3.03
N ILE A 420 -11.27 -23.81 3.64
CA ILE A 420 -10.06 -24.11 4.42
C ILE A 420 -10.26 -23.59 5.83
N ALA A 421 -10.08 -24.43 6.85
CA ALA A 421 -10.18 -24.03 8.24
C ALA A 421 -8.80 -24.04 8.92
N LEU A 422 -8.50 -22.97 9.65
CA LEU A 422 -7.36 -22.84 10.56
C LEU A 422 -7.90 -22.85 12.00
N VAL A 423 -7.60 -23.88 12.76
CA VAL A 423 -8.05 -24.05 14.16
C VAL A 423 -6.85 -23.85 15.08
N ILE A 424 -6.93 -22.87 15.98
CA ILE A 424 -5.83 -22.47 16.86
C ILE A 424 -5.97 -23.21 18.21
N ASP A 425 -4.92 -23.91 18.63
CA ASP A 425 -4.78 -24.59 19.93
C ASP A 425 -5.83 -25.69 20.23
N ASN A 426 -6.75 -25.99 19.31
CA ASN A 426 -7.82 -26.95 19.55
C ASN A 426 -7.93 -28.00 18.43
N PRO A 427 -8.57 -29.15 18.70
CA PRO A 427 -8.90 -30.12 17.66
C PRO A 427 -9.95 -29.55 16.70
N SER A 428 -9.96 -30.06 15.49
CA SER A 428 -10.79 -29.57 14.37
C SER A 428 -12.31 -29.72 14.55
N GLY A 429 -12.77 -30.57 15.49
CA GLY A 429 -14.20 -30.82 15.70
C GLY A 429 -14.95 -31.20 14.41
N ASP A 430 -16.19 -30.73 14.27
CA ASP A 430 -17.04 -30.99 13.11
C ASP A 430 -16.64 -30.18 11.85
N LEU A 431 -15.65 -29.30 11.96
CA LEU A 431 -15.13 -28.55 10.80
C LEU A 431 -14.57 -29.46 9.70
N THR A 432 -14.07 -30.65 10.07
CA THR A 432 -13.63 -31.67 9.11
C THR A 432 -14.75 -32.20 8.20
N ALA A 433 -15.99 -32.04 8.59
CA ALA A 433 -17.14 -32.45 7.79
C ALA A 433 -17.63 -31.38 6.79
N VAL A 434 -17.19 -30.12 6.95
CA VAL A 434 -17.63 -28.98 6.12
C VAL A 434 -16.51 -28.35 5.32
N ALA A 435 -15.29 -28.32 5.85
CA ALA A 435 -14.12 -27.79 5.16
C ALA A 435 -13.42 -28.86 4.32
N ASP A 436 -12.82 -28.46 3.20
CA ASP A 436 -12.03 -29.35 2.35
C ASP A 436 -10.65 -29.62 2.92
N GLU A 437 -10.11 -28.63 3.64
CA GLU A 437 -8.85 -28.75 4.37
C GLU A 437 -9.01 -28.17 5.77
N VAL A 438 -8.55 -28.88 6.79
CA VAL A 438 -8.54 -28.41 8.18
C VAL A 438 -7.13 -28.55 8.73
N HIS A 439 -6.62 -27.45 9.25
CA HIS A 439 -5.29 -27.38 9.86
C HIS A 439 -5.41 -26.94 11.32
N SER A 440 -5.06 -27.82 12.25
CA SER A 440 -4.88 -27.45 13.66
C SER A 440 -3.46 -26.91 13.84
N VAL A 441 -3.36 -25.68 14.31
CA VAL A 441 -2.09 -24.95 14.50
C VAL A 441 -1.99 -24.47 15.95
N ARG A 442 -0.78 -24.38 16.48
CA ARG A 442 -0.56 -23.80 17.82
C ARG A 442 -0.62 -22.28 17.80
N SER A 443 -0.18 -21.69 16.71
CA SER A 443 -0.21 -20.25 16.49
C SER A 443 -0.39 -19.97 15.00
N LEU A 444 -0.78 -18.75 14.67
CA LEU A 444 -0.83 -18.28 13.28
C LEU A 444 0.50 -17.65 12.84
N ASP A 445 1.64 -18.17 13.30
CA ASP A 445 2.94 -17.64 12.91
C ASP A 445 3.18 -17.78 11.40
N ALA A 446 3.88 -16.80 10.83
CA ALA A 446 4.13 -16.75 9.39
C ALA A 446 4.95 -17.94 8.87
N ASP A 447 5.72 -18.59 9.74
CA ASP A 447 6.56 -19.75 9.43
C ASP A 447 5.82 -21.08 9.52
N GLU A 448 4.59 -21.09 10.06
CA GLU A 448 3.74 -22.28 10.09
C GLU A 448 3.40 -22.76 8.68
N SER A 449 3.55 -24.08 8.46
CA SER A 449 3.32 -24.67 7.13
C SER A 449 1.88 -24.49 6.63
N ALA A 450 0.91 -24.54 7.56
CA ALA A 450 -0.51 -24.36 7.29
C ALA A 450 -0.82 -22.91 6.85
N VAL A 451 -0.27 -21.93 7.57
CA VAL A 451 -0.36 -20.50 7.19
C VAL A 451 0.28 -20.29 5.82
N GLY A 452 1.44 -20.89 5.58
CA GLY A 452 2.10 -20.85 4.28
C GLY A 452 1.27 -21.42 3.13
N ARG A 453 0.44 -22.46 3.37
CA ARG A 453 -0.50 -23.02 2.38
C ARG A 453 -1.62 -22.03 2.07
N VAL A 454 -2.24 -21.45 3.09
CA VAL A 454 -3.29 -20.44 2.94
C VAL A 454 -2.77 -19.21 2.19
N LEU A 455 -1.55 -18.75 2.47
CA LEU A 455 -0.91 -17.64 1.75
C LEU A 455 -0.49 -18.00 0.30
N SER A 456 -0.61 -19.25 -0.09
CA SER A 456 -0.31 -19.69 -1.46
C SER A 456 -1.54 -19.79 -2.38
N ILE A 457 -2.72 -19.37 -1.95
CA ILE A 457 -3.99 -19.37 -2.70
C ILE A 457 -3.94 -18.53 -3.97
#